data_bcedd59a5a8fc01c34f7039760407c4b
#
_entry.id   bcedd59a5a8fc01c34f7039760407c4b
#
_cell.length_a   1.000
_cell.length_b   1.000
_cell.length_c   1.000
_cell.angle_alpha   90.00
_cell.angle_beta   90.00
_cell.angle_gamma   90.00
#
_symmetry.space_group_name_H-M   'P 1'
#
loop_
_entity.id
_entity.type
_entity.pdbx_description
1 polymer ?
#
loop_
_entity_poly.entity_id
_entity_poly.type
_entity_poly.pdbx_seq_one_letter_code
_entity_poly.pdbx_strand_id
1 'polypeptide(L)'
;MMSEYTDEKFVPEKNRYAETLSEFIKCKTISDERFFDKTEFDKFLSFIKRRFPLVFEKGEYKDFNGGIMIKIDGKSHDEPLVLMSHYDVVQENGKWSFDAWSGKVENGVVYGRGAVDTKGSLAAIFESVESLLNEGFAFSNDLYIISSSREEIAGTDVPDMVKYLADNGVKPKLVIDEGGGIVDPPVPGVSGKYAMIGM
;
A
#
# COMPACT_ATOMS: atom_id res chain seq x y z
N MET A 1 -30.90 1.78 -6.87
CA MET A 1 -31.16 1.57 -5.43
C MET A 1 -29.78 1.35 -4.80
N MET A 2 -29.19 2.41 -4.23
CA MET A 2 -27.95 2.30 -3.46
C MET A 2 -28.32 1.57 -2.18
N SER A 3 -27.75 0.40 -1.93
CA SER A 3 -27.89 -0.26 -0.65
C SER A 3 -27.18 0.59 0.40
N GLU A 4 -27.89 0.96 1.45
CA GLU A 4 -27.29 1.55 2.65
C GLU A 4 -26.26 0.55 3.18
N TYR A 5 -24.98 0.84 2.95
CA TYR A 5 -23.91 0.24 3.71
C TYR A 5 -24.02 0.83 5.12
N THR A 6 -24.58 0.09 6.03
CA THR A 6 -24.57 0.47 7.45
C THR A 6 -23.16 0.23 7.99
N ASP A 7 -22.56 1.31 8.48
CA ASP A 7 -21.18 1.41 9.04
C ASP A 7 -20.84 0.48 10.22
N GLU A 8 -21.73 -0.43 10.60
CA GLU A 8 -21.56 -1.22 11.83
C GLU A 8 -20.86 -2.57 11.67
N LYS A 9 -20.52 -3.01 10.45
CA LYS A 9 -19.96 -4.36 10.23
C LYS A 9 -18.46 -4.42 9.92
N PHE A 10 -17.80 -3.31 9.70
CA PHE A 10 -16.38 -3.32 9.39
C PHE A 10 -15.63 -2.40 10.34
N VAL A 11 -15.43 -2.83 11.57
CA VAL A 11 -14.42 -2.26 12.46
C VAL A 11 -13.31 -3.31 12.59
N PRO A 12 -12.29 -3.25 11.73
CA PRO A 12 -11.08 -4.02 11.99
C PRO A 12 -10.59 -3.61 13.38
N GLU A 13 -10.04 -4.56 14.13
CA GLU A 13 -9.45 -4.24 15.42
C GLU A 13 -8.46 -3.09 15.25
N LYS A 14 -8.82 -1.90 15.73
CA LYS A 14 -8.05 -0.66 15.51
C LYS A 14 -6.56 -0.80 15.85
N ASN A 15 -6.25 -1.72 16.77
CA ASN A 15 -4.88 -2.04 17.16
C ASN A 15 -4.12 -2.78 16.05
N ARG A 16 -4.76 -3.65 15.29
CA ARG A 16 -4.11 -4.48 14.27
C ARG A 16 -3.49 -3.64 13.16
N TYR A 17 -4.20 -2.62 12.65
CA TYR A 17 -3.66 -1.70 11.63
C TYR A 17 -2.47 -0.89 12.14
N ALA A 18 -2.59 -0.35 13.36
CA ALA A 18 -1.52 0.40 13.97
C ALA A 18 -0.26 -0.46 14.20
N GLU A 19 -0.44 -1.71 14.61
CA GLU A 19 0.66 -2.68 14.77
C GLU A 19 1.33 -2.97 13.43
N THR A 20 0.55 -3.26 12.39
CA THR A 20 1.08 -3.52 11.05
C THR A 20 1.87 -2.34 10.51
N LEU A 21 1.31 -1.13 10.57
CA LEU A 21 2.01 0.06 10.13
C LEU A 21 3.26 0.33 10.98
N SER A 22 3.18 0.13 12.30
CA SER A 22 4.34 0.23 13.18
C SER A 22 5.48 -0.71 12.73
N GLU A 23 5.18 -1.98 12.44
CA GLU A 23 6.18 -2.93 11.96
C GLU A 23 6.71 -2.59 10.56
N PHE A 24 5.87 -2.05 9.68
CA PHE A 24 6.31 -1.54 8.37
C PHE A 24 7.33 -0.42 8.51
N ILE A 25 7.08 0.53 9.43
CA ILE A 25 7.98 1.65 9.70
C ILE A 25 9.33 1.18 10.23
N LYS A 26 9.37 0.13 11.06
CA LYS A 26 10.60 -0.45 11.61
C LYS A 26 11.49 -1.13 10.56
N CYS A 27 11.01 -1.30 9.35
CA CYS A 27 11.82 -1.73 8.21
C CYS A 27 12.32 -0.48 7.48
N LYS A 28 13.63 -0.24 7.51
CA LYS A 28 14.28 0.94 6.91
C LYS A 28 14.49 0.74 5.41
N THR A 29 13.43 0.59 4.66
CA THR A 29 13.45 0.31 3.23
C THR A 29 13.80 1.56 2.41
N ILE A 30 14.98 2.13 2.65
CA ILE A 30 15.48 3.31 1.95
C ILE A 30 16.00 2.89 0.58
N SER A 31 15.42 3.45 -0.49
CA SER A 31 15.79 3.11 -1.87
C SER A 31 16.99 3.88 -2.40
N ASP A 32 17.36 5.02 -1.79
CA ASP A 32 18.58 5.76 -2.16
C ASP A 32 19.82 4.86 -2.06
N GLU A 33 20.53 4.69 -3.16
CA GLU A 33 21.68 3.77 -3.29
C GLU A 33 22.77 3.99 -2.23
N ARG A 34 22.90 5.22 -1.71
CA ARG A 34 23.88 5.57 -0.66
C ARG A 34 23.54 4.95 0.69
N PHE A 35 22.28 4.58 0.91
CA PHE A 35 21.75 4.08 2.18
C PHE A 35 21.00 2.76 2.03
N PHE A 36 20.99 2.20 0.82
CA PHE A 36 20.29 0.98 0.51
C PHE A 36 20.84 -0.20 1.33
N ASP A 37 19.97 -0.86 2.07
CA ASP A 37 20.25 -2.09 2.80
C ASP A 37 19.24 -3.16 2.42
N LYS A 38 19.68 -4.11 1.60
CA LYS A 38 18.83 -5.23 1.17
C LYS A 38 18.19 -5.99 2.33
N THR A 39 18.87 -6.05 3.48
CA THR A 39 18.35 -6.81 4.64
C THR A 39 17.07 -6.21 5.20
N GLU A 40 16.88 -4.89 5.10
CA GLU A 40 15.66 -4.22 5.52
C GLU A 40 14.50 -4.49 4.55
N PHE A 41 14.78 -4.62 3.24
CA PHE A 41 13.79 -5.03 2.24
C PHE A 41 13.41 -6.51 2.44
N ASP A 42 14.37 -7.39 2.66
CA ASP A 42 14.10 -8.81 2.95
C ASP A 42 13.31 -9.00 4.25
N LYS A 43 13.60 -8.19 5.27
CA LYS A 43 12.85 -8.15 6.53
C LYS A 43 11.40 -7.74 6.29
N PHE A 44 11.16 -6.68 5.50
CA PHE A 44 9.83 -6.24 5.13
C PHE A 44 9.05 -7.34 4.40
N LEU A 45 9.63 -7.93 3.35
CA LEU A 45 9.02 -9.02 2.59
C LEU A 45 8.70 -10.24 3.47
N SER A 46 9.60 -10.58 4.37
CA SER A 46 9.40 -11.68 5.33
C SER A 46 8.25 -11.38 6.30
N PHE A 47 8.13 -10.12 6.72
CA PHE A 47 7.05 -9.70 7.60
C PHE A 47 5.69 -9.79 6.91
N ILE A 48 5.52 -9.22 5.71
CA ILE A 48 4.23 -9.24 5.00
C ILE A 48 3.77 -10.66 4.68
N LYS A 49 4.68 -11.54 4.26
CA LYS A 49 4.35 -12.96 4.00
C LYS A 49 3.83 -13.68 5.24
N ARG A 50 4.38 -13.36 6.40
CA ARG A 50 3.95 -13.96 7.68
C ARG A 50 2.67 -13.31 8.22
N ARG A 51 2.49 -12.01 7.99
CA ARG A 51 1.36 -11.23 8.53
C ARG A 51 0.08 -11.45 7.71
N PHE A 52 0.20 -11.68 6.42
CA PHE A 52 -0.90 -11.79 5.46
C PHE A 52 -0.90 -13.14 4.73
N PRO A 53 -1.05 -14.26 5.48
CA PRO A 53 -0.90 -15.58 4.90
C PRO A 53 -1.95 -15.89 3.82
N LEU A 54 -3.20 -15.40 3.94
CA LEU A 54 -4.24 -15.66 2.95
C LEU A 54 -3.99 -14.91 1.65
N VAL A 55 -3.47 -13.69 1.71
CA VAL A 55 -3.08 -12.93 0.51
C VAL A 55 -2.03 -13.70 -0.29
N PHE A 56 -1.03 -14.29 0.37
CA PHE A 56 0.02 -15.07 -0.30
C PHE A 56 -0.39 -16.51 -0.64
N GLU A 57 -1.36 -17.10 0.07
CA GLU A 57 -1.91 -18.43 -0.24
C GLU A 57 -2.84 -18.39 -1.45
N LYS A 58 -3.71 -17.37 -1.51
CA LYS A 58 -4.72 -17.22 -2.56
C LYS A 58 -4.21 -16.45 -3.77
N GLY A 59 -3.14 -15.66 -3.61
CA GLY A 59 -2.57 -14.81 -4.64
C GLY A 59 -1.37 -15.43 -5.33
N GLU A 60 -1.24 -15.15 -6.63
CA GLU A 60 -0.04 -15.43 -7.40
C GLU A 60 0.97 -14.28 -7.19
N TYR A 61 2.03 -14.55 -6.44
CA TYR A 61 3.11 -13.58 -6.17
C TYR A 61 4.14 -13.58 -7.29
N LYS A 62 4.51 -12.39 -7.77
CA LYS A 62 5.65 -12.16 -8.67
C LYS A 62 6.55 -11.07 -8.10
N ASP A 63 7.85 -11.28 -8.25
CA ASP A 63 8.90 -10.32 -7.90
C ASP A 63 9.40 -9.60 -9.17
N PHE A 64 9.48 -8.28 -9.09
CA PHE A 64 10.02 -7.42 -10.15
C PHE A 64 11.20 -6.62 -9.62
N ASN A 65 12.31 -7.32 -9.36
CA ASN A 65 13.54 -6.75 -8.83
C ASN A 65 13.30 -5.98 -7.49
N GLY A 66 12.51 -6.62 -6.61
CA GLY A 66 12.08 -6.07 -5.34
C GLY A 66 10.63 -5.54 -5.36
N GLY A 67 10.16 -5.03 -6.49
CA GLY A 67 8.75 -4.66 -6.62
C GLY A 67 7.83 -5.87 -6.50
N ILE A 68 6.69 -5.69 -5.86
CA ILE A 68 5.73 -6.75 -5.51
C ILE A 68 4.53 -6.65 -6.42
N MET A 69 4.16 -7.77 -7.05
CA MET A 69 2.85 -7.93 -7.68
C MET A 69 2.20 -9.20 -7.14
N ILE A 70 0.96 -9.07 -6.67
CA ILE A 70 0.14 -10.21 -6.23
C ILE A 70 -1.18 -10.14 -6.97
N LYS A 71 -1.49 -11.19 -7.75
CA LYS A 71 -2.78 -11.35 -8.42
C LYS A 71 -3.66 -12.27 -7.59
N ILE A 72 -4.86 -11.85 -7.25
CA ILE A 72 -5.90 -12.68 -6.65
C ILE A 72 -7.02 -12.86 -7.69
N ASP A 73 -7.29 -14.10 -8.04
CA ASP A 73 -8.33 -14.41 -9.03
C ASP A 73 -9.71 -14.02 -8.53
N GLY A 74 -10.45 -13.31 -9.37
CA GLY A 74 -11.86 -13.05 -9.22
C GLY A 74 -12.75 -14.06 -9.96
N LYS A 75 -14.05 -13.84 -9.93
CA LYS A 75 -15.01 -14.62 -10.72
C LYS A 75 -14.92 -14.33 -12.22
N SER A 76 -14.46 -13.15 -12.59
CA SER A 76 -14.16 -12.70 -13.94
C SER A 76 -12.73 -12.16 -14.01
N HIS A 77 -12.08 -12.41 -15.14
CA HIS A 77 -10.74 -11.87 -15.45
C HIS A 77 -10.82 -10.56 -16.25
N ASP A 78 -12.04 -10.14 -16.63
CA ASP A 78 -12.26 -8.87 -17.29
C ASP A 78 -12.24 -7.71 -16.27
N GLU A 79 -11.82 -6.53 -16.73
CA GLU A 79 -11.90 -5.30 -15.96
C GLU A 79 -11.29 -5.38 -14.53
N PRO A 80 -10.05 -5.84 -14.35
CA PRO A 80 -9.46 -6.01 -13.03
C PRO A 80 -9.29 -4.69 -12.27
N LEU A 81 -9.24 -4.79 -10.94
CA LEU A 81 -8.87 -3.71 -10.04
C LEU A 81 -7.38 -3.81 -9.72
N VAL A 82 -6.69 -2.68 -9.73
CA VAL A 82 -5.31 -2.55 -9.24
C VAL A 82 -5.29 -1.65 -8.01
N LEU A 83 -4.73 -2.14 -6.93
CA LEU A 83 -4.42 -1.37 -5.73
C LEU A 83 -2.90 -1.21 -5.66
N MET A 84 -2.43 0.03 -5.72
CA MET A 84 -1.00 0.35 -5.72
C MET A 84 -0.59 1.12 -4.48
N SER A 85 0.67 0.98 -4.14
CA SER A 85 1.38 1.79 -3.15
C SER A 85 2.86 1.47 -3.27
N HIS A 86 3.74 2.19 -2.57
CA HIS A 86 5.14 1.81 -2.47
C HIS A 86 5.54 1.50 -1.03
N TYR A 87 6.61 0.73 -0.86
CA TYR A 87 7.12 0.39 0.47
C TYR A 87 8.54 0.90 0.75
N ASP A 88 9.19 1.43 -0.29
CA ASP A 88 10.41 2.18 -0.07
C ASP A 88 10.12 3.55 0.52
N VAL A 89 11.15 4.19 1.01
CA VAL A 89 11.06 5.48 1.67
C VAL A 89 12.35 6.29 1.45
N VAL A 90 12.26 7.61 1.54
CA VAL A 90 13.44 8.46 1.63
C VAL A 90 14.08 8.38 3.01
N GLN A 91 15.35 8.75 3.08
CA GLN A 91 16.08 8.89 4.35
C GLN A 91 15.39 9.91 5.28
N GLU A 92 15.51 9.70 6.57
CA GLU A 92 15.15 10.70 7.56
C GLU A 92 16.07 11.91 7.48
N ASN A 93 15.49 13.08 7.51
CA ASN A 93 16.21 14.36 7.51
C ASN A 93 15.70 15.26 8.64
N GLY A 94 16.57 16.12 9.15
CA GLY A 94 16.22 17.12 10.14
C GLY A 94 15.99 16.55 11.55
N LYS A 95 15.24 17.30 12.37
CA LYS A 95 14.92 16.92 13.74
C LYS A 95 13.55 16.24 13.79
N TRP A 96 13.50 15.08 14.42
CA TRP A 96 12.30 14.33 14.68
C TRP A 96 11.93 14.42 16.17
N SER A 97 10.64 14.49 16.47
CA SER A 97 10.14 14.43 17.86
C SER A 97 10.29 13.04 18.47
N PHE A 98 10.37 12.00 17.61
CA PHE A 98 10.63 10.61 17.96
C PHE A 98 11.65 10.03 16.99
N ASP A 99 12.21 8.87 17.30
CA ASP A 99 13.00 8.12 16.31
C ASP A 99 12.12 7.79 15.10
N ALA A 100 12.57 8.24 13.93
CA ALA A 100 11.84 8.10 12.66
C ALA A 100 11.49 6.64 12.32
N TRP A 101 12.23 5.69 12.87
CA TRP A 101 12.08 4.26 12.62
C TRP A 101 11.45 3.49 13.77
N SER A 102 11.01 4.19 14.82
CA SER A 102 10.44 3.54 16.01
C SER A 102 9.09 2.87 15.74
N GLY A 103 8.33 3.36 14.77
CA GLY A 103 6.94 2.93 14.60
C GLY A 103 6.10 3.21 15.83
N LYS A 104 6.41 4.28 16.57
CA LYS A 104 5.74 4.62 17.83
C LYS A 104 4.24 4.78 17.61
N VAL A 105 3.46 4.11 18.45
CA VAL A 105 2.00 4.27 18.51
C VAL A 105 1.64 4.99 19.81
N GLU A 106 1.03 6.15 19.71
CA GLU A 106 0.62 6.95 20.86
C GLU A 106 -0.66 7.74 20.55
N ASN A 107 -1.63 7.67 21.44
CA ASN A 107 -2.93 8.39 21.32
C ASN A 107 -3.66 8.14 19.98
N GLY A 108 -3.59 6.92 19.44
CA GLY A 108 -4.22 6.54 18.18
C GLY A 108 -3.48 7.02 16.93
N VAL A 109 -2.28 7.55 17.06
CA VAL A 109 -1.42 8.01 15.96
C VAL A 109 -0.18 7.10 15.86
N VAL A 110 0.18 6.73 14.64
CA VAL A 110 1.42 6.01 14.35
C VAL A 110 2.44 7.01 13.79
N TYR A 111 3.61 7.06 14.42
CA TYR A 111 4.68 8.00 14.07
C TYR A 111 5.82 7.27 13.39
N GLY A 112 6.33 7.85 12.30
CA GLY A 112 7.57 7.42 11.68
C GLY A 112 7.67 7.71 10.20
N ARG A 113 8.86 7.48 9.62
CA ARG A 113 9.11 7.62 8.19
C ARG A 113 8.29 6.58 7.42
N GLY A 114 7.57 7.04 6.37
CA GLY A 114 6.68 6.21 5.58
C GLY A 114 5.28 6.04 6.16
N ALA A 115 4.95 6.63 7.34
CA ALA A 115 3.61 6.50 7.91
C ALA A 115 2.52 7.07 6.99
N VAL A 116 2.81 8.16 6.29
CA VAL A 116 1.92 8.82 5.32
C VAL A 116 2.31 8.46 3.90
N ASP A 117 3.58 8.50 3.58
CA ASP A 117 4.15 8.31 2.27
C ASP A 117 5.03 7.04 2.26
N THR A 118 4.55 5.82 1.85
CA THR A 118 3.10 5.53 1.74
C THR A 118 2.79 4.14 2.33
N LYS A 119 3.63 3.69 3.30
CA LYS A 119 3.43 2.41 4.01
C LYS A 119 2.06 2.35 4.70
N GLY A 120 1.48 3.51 5.05
CA GLY A 120 0.13 3.58 5.60
C GLY A 120 -0.92 3.06 4.63
N SER A 121 -0.87 3.50 3.37
CA SER A 121 -1.75 3.02 2.30
C SER A 121 -1.53 1.53 2.04
N LEU A 122 -0.27 1.10 1.99
CA LEU A 122 0.05 -0.31 1.78
C LEU A 122 -0.46 -1.20 2.92
N ALA A 123 -0.31 -0.77 4.18
CA ALA A 123 -0.86 -1.48 5.33
C ALA A 123 -2.39 -1.61 5.24
N ALA A 124 -3.08 -0.53 4.82
CA ALA A 124 -4.52 -0.56 4.63
C ALA A 124 -4.94 -1.54 3.51
N ILE A 125 -4.21 -1.58 2.40
CA ILE A 125 -4.46 -2.52 1.29
C ILE A 125 -4.34 -3.97 1.79
N PHE A 126 -3.20 -4.33 2.38
CA PHE A 126 -2.96 -5.69 2.83
C PHE A 126 -3.94 -6.14 3.93
N GLU A 127 -4.18 -5.31 4.95
CA GLU A 127 -5.12 -5.64 6.04
C GLU A 127 -6.55 -5.81 5.51
N SER A 128 -6.99 -4.95 4.59
CA SER A 128 -8.33 -5.03 4.02
C SER A 128 -8.51 -6.30 3.19
N VAL A 129 -7.55 -6.62 2.33
CA VAL A 129 -7.62 -7.82 1.48
C VAL A 129 -7.54 -9.08 2.32
N GLU A 130 -6.63 -9.16 3.30
CA GLU A 130 -6.52 -10.30 4.22
C GLU A 130 -7.82 -10.53 5.00
N SER A 131 -8.44 -9.44 5.49
CA SER A 131 -9.71 -9.51 6.22
C SER A 131 -10.83 -10.03 5.34
N LEU A 132 -10.98 -9.50 4.12
CA LEU A 132 -11.98 -9.97 3.16
C LEU A 132 -11.80 -11.45 2.83
N LEU A 133 -10.56 -11.89 2.59
CA LEU A 133 -10.27 -13.29 2.32
C LEU A 133 -10.57 -14.18 3.53
N ASN A 134 -10.29 -13.70 4.75
CA ASN A 134 -10.61 -14.43 5.99
C ASN A 134 -12.13 -14.56 6.21
N GLU A 135 -12.93 -13.61 5.72
CA GLU A 135 -14.39 -13.68 5.72
C GLU A 135 -14.95 -14.56 4.59
N GLY A 136 -14.09 -15.14 3.75
CA GLY A 136 -14.50 -15.95 2.59
C GLY A 136 -15.03 -15.12 1.43
N PHE A 137 -14.69 -13.82 1.37
CA PHE A 137 -15.11 -12.96 0.28
C PHE A 137 -14.50 -13.43 -1.04
N ALA A 138 -15.34 -13.52 -2.09
CA ALA A 138 -14.91 -13.84 -3.44
C ALA A 138 -15.03 -12.60 -4.30
N PHE A 139 -13.89 -12.10 -4.79
CA PHE A 139 -13.83 -10.92 -5.66
C PHE A 139 -14.63 -11.15 -6.95
N SER A 140 -15.31 -10.11 -7.42
CA SER A 140 -16.05 -10.17 -8.69
C SER A 140 -15.12 -10.20 -9.90
N ASN A 141 -14.03 -9.45 -9.83
CA ASN A 141 -13.01 -9.33 -10.86
C ASN A 141 -11.64 -9.59 -10.26
N ASP A 142 -10.64 -9.88 -11.07
CA ASP A 142 -9.27 -10.03 -10.61
C ASP A 142 -8.81 -8.78 -9.85
N LEU A 143 -8.11 -9.02 -8.75
CA LEU A 143 -7.47 -7.99 -7.94
C LEU A 143 -5.95 -8.12 -8.08
N TYR A 144 -5.30 -7.02 -8.40
CA TYR A 144 -3.84 -6.89 -8.37
C TYR A 144 -3.44 -5.97 -7.23
N ILE A 145 -2.55 -6.44 -6.37
CA ILE A 145 -1.82 -5.62 -5.41
C ILE A 145 -0.45 -5.37 -6.00
N ILE A 146 -0.08 -4.11 -6.18
CA ILE A 146 1.21 -3.70 -6.72
C ILE A 146 1.91 -2.80 -5.71
N SER A 147 3.18 -3.09 -5.41
CA SER A 147 3.95 -2.25 -4.52
C SER A 147 5.38 -2.07 -5.03
N SER A 148 5.76 -0.80 -5.28
CA SER A 148 7.11 -0.45 -5.68
C SER A 148 8.09 -0.57 -4.51
N SER A 149 9.32 -0.93 -4.84
CA SER A 149 10.47 -0.89 -3.95
C SER A 149 11.39 0.30 -4.22
N ARG A 150 11.08 1.13 -5.24
CA ARG A 150 11.94 2.18 -5.78
C ARG A 150 11.15 3.38 -6.32
N GLU A 151 9.99 3.67 -5.74
CA GLU A 151 9.16 4.81 -6.15
C GLU A 151 9.93 6.12 -5.95
N GLU A 152 10.53 6.30 -4.77
CA GLU A 152 11.23 7.52 -4.33
C GLU A 152 12.47 7.89 -5.18
N ILE A 153 12.90 6.98 -6.04
CA ILE A 153 14.02 7.18 -6.97
C ILE A 153 13.63 6.94 -8.44
N ALA A 154 12.33 6.90 -8.74
CA ALA A 154 11.79 6.62 -10.06
C ALA A 154 12.38 5.35 -10.69
N GLY A 155 12.36 4.24 -9.95
CA GLY A 155 12.88 2.94 -10.37
C GLY A 155 12.09 2.30 -11.51
N THR A 156 12.56 1.14 -11.97
CA THR A 156 12.00 0.45 -13.13
C THR A 156 10.99 -0.65 -12.78
N ASP A 157 10.82 -0.97 -11.51
CA ASP A 157 9.95 -2.07 -11.06
C ASP A 157 8.48 -1.87 -11.50
N VAL A 158 7.91 -0.67 -11.32
CA VAL A 158 6.54 -0.37 -11.79
C VAL A 158 6.45 -0.37 -13.32
N PRO A 159 7.33 0.30 -14.08
CA PRO A 159 7.38 0.14 -15.53
C PRO A 159 7.42 -1.32 -16.01
N ASP A 160 8.23 -2.16 -15.37
CA ASP A 160 8.33 -3.58 -15.70
C ASP A 160 7.02 -4.34 -15.39
N MET A 161 6.35 -4.03 -14.27
CA MET A 161 5.02 -4.57 -13.93
C MET A 161 3.96 -4.12 -14.94
N VAL A 162 3.94 -2.85 -15.33
CA VAL A 162 3.01 -2.31 -16.34
C VAL A 162 3.21 -3.01 -17.68
N LYS A 163 4.49 -3.18 -18.08
CA LYS A 163 4.82 -3.94 -19.29
C LYS A 163 4.31 -5.38 -19.20
N TYR A 164 4.52 -6.05 -18.06
CA TYR A 164 4.02 -7.42 -17.83
C TYR A 164 2.50 -7.48 -17.97
N LEU A 165 1.76 -6.55 -17.35
CA LEU A 165 0.30 -6.50 -17.47
C LEU A 165 -0.14 -6.30 -18.93
N ALA A 166 0.50 -5.38 -19.65
CA ALA A 166 0.21 -5.12 -21.06
C ALA A 166 0.49 -6.32 -21.96
N ASP A 167 1.65 -6.99 -21.79
CA ASP A 167 2.04 -8.17 -22.54
C ASP A 167 1.08 -9.35 -22.31
N ASN A 168 0.43 -9.40 -21.15
CA ASN A 168 -0.59 -10.40 -20.80
C ASN A 168 -2.03 -9.95 -21.08
N GLY A 169 -2.21 -8.83 -21.77
CA GLY A 169 -3.53 -8.33 -22.18
C GLY A 169 -4.40 -7.80 -21.03
N VAL A 170 -3.82 -7.58 -19.85
CA VAL A 170 -4.52 -7.07 -18.67
C VAL A 170 -4.85 -5.60 -18.88
N LYS A 171 -6.12 -5.24 -18.75
CA LYS A 171 -6.63 -3.87 -18.89
C LYS A 171 -7.40 -3.50 -17.63
N PRO A 172 -6.76 -2.85 -16.65
CA PRO A 172 -7.43 -2.46 -15.42
C PRO A 172 -8.62 -1.52 -15.71
N LYS A 173 -9.74 -1.79 -15.04
CA LYS A 173 -10.88 -0.87 -15.02
C LYS A 173 -10.62 0.31 -14.10
N LEU A 174 -9.95 0.05 -13.00
CA LEU A 174 -9.63 1.05 -11.99
C LEU A 174 -8.26 0.74 -11.41
N VAL A 175 -7.46 1.80 -11.29
CA VAL A 175 -6.20 1.80 -10.55
C VAL A 175 -6.36 2.78 -9.39
N ILE A 176 -6.15 2.30 -8.18
CA ILE A 176 -6.09 3.12 -6.97
C ILE A 176 -4.63 3.13 -6.54
N ASP A 177 -4.05 4.30 -6.55
CA ASP A 177 -2.67 4.57 -6.17
C ASP A 177 -2.65 5.55 -4.99
N GLU A 178 -1.48 5.96 -4.59
CA GLU A 178 -1.33 7.04 -3.63
C GLU A 178 -1.82 8.36 -4.21
N GLY A 179 -2.17 9.29 -3.33
CA GLY A 179 -2.62 10.60 -3.76
C GLY A 179 -2.34 11.68 -2.73
N GLY A 180 -2.49 12.92 -3.16
CA GLY A 180 -2.44 14.07 -2.27
C GLY A 180 -3.54 13.99 -1.21
N GLY A 181 -3.27 14.53 -0.03
CA GLY A 181 -4.26 14.61 1.04
C GLY A 181 -5.39 15.61 0.76
N ILE A 182 -6.33 15.69 1.68
CA ILE A 182 -7.31 16.78 1.72
C ILE A 182 -6.57 18.04 2.21
N VAL A 183 -6.47 19.02 1.34
CA VAL A 183 -5.67 20.24 1.57
C VAL A 183 -6.53 21.49 1.60
N ASP A 184 -5.97 22.58 2.09
CA ASP A 184 -6.54 23.91 1.94
C ASP A 184 -6.50 24.35 0.46
N PRO A 185 -7.37 25.28 0.03
CA PRO A 185 -7.43 25.68 -1.37
C PRO A 185 -6.07 26.13 -1.89
N PRO A 186 -5.64 25.64 -3.06
CA PRO A 186 -4.34 26.01 -3.65
C PRO A 186 -4.33 27.43 -4.24
N VAL A 187 -5.49 28.10 -4.26
CA VAL A 187 -5.63 29.45 -4.81
C VAL A 187 -6.28 30.41 -3.84
N PRO A 188 -5.81 31.66 -3.72
CA PRO A 188 -6.43 32.67 -2.87
C PRO A 188 -7.88 32.98 -3.26
N GLY A 189 -8.72 33.22 -2.25
CA GLY A 189 -10.14 33.60 -2.45
C GLY A 189 -11.11 32.44 -2.62
N VAL A 190 -10.63 31.21 -2.60
CA VAL A 190 -11.46 29.98 -2.57
C VAL A 190 -11.50 29.45 -1.14
N SER A 191 -12.64 28.97 -0.70
CA SER A 191 -12.83 28.39 0.64
C SER A 191 -13.21 26.91 0.54
N GLY A 192 -12.97 26.16 1.63
CA GLY A 192 -13.29 24.74 1.72
C GLY A 192 -12.05 23.86 1.72
N LYS A 193 -12.24 22.55 1.74
CA LYS A 193 -11.18 21.55 1.63
C LYS A 193 -11.23 20.90 0.25
N TYR A 194 -10.09 20.59 -0.30
CA TYR A 194 -9.95 20.01 -1.63
C TYR A 194 -9.21 18.68 -1.56
N ALA A 195 -9.77 17.67 -2.20
CA ALA A 195 -9.05 16.45 -2.54
C ALA A 195 -8.64 16.54 -4.01
N MET A 196 -7.37 16.34 -4.33
CA MET A 196 -6.90 16.20 -5.70
C MET A 196 -7.06 14.75 -6.13
N ILE A 197 -7.79 14.55 -7.23
CA ILE A 197 -8.01 13.23 -7.82
C ILE A 197 -7.45 13.29 -9.24
N GLY A 198 -6.49 12.41 -9.56
CA GLY A 198 -6.03 12.17 -10.91
C GLY A 198 -7.05 11.32 -11.67
N MET A 199 -7.30 11.64 -12.95
CA MET A 199 -8.12 10.83 -13.85
C MET A 199 -7.37 10.60 -15.15
#